data_61c6ef73b4d0740e6f4e8a875ed920b9
#
_entry.id   61c6ef73b4d0740e6f4e8a875ed920b9
#
_cell.length_a   1.000
_cell.length_b   1.000
_cell.length_c   1.000
_cell.angle_alpha   90.00
_cell.angle_beta   90.00
_cell.angle_gamma   90.00
#
_symmetry.space_group_name_H-M   'P 1'
#
loop_
_entity.id
_entity.type
_entity.pdbx_description
1 polymer ?
#
loop_
_entity_poly.entity_id
_entity_poly.type
_entity_poly.pdbx_seq_one_letter_code
_entity_poly.pdbx_strand_id
1 'polypeptide(L)'
;MERIPVQQIIPEDADSRVFNLYEKKEKIYIRSMEGIFQRLRLYTGWPLLLGYFLLPWLQIEGRQAVFFNLPEQQFNIFWLTLWPQDFVLLMWTLAIAAFALFFVTTLWGRVWCGYTCPQTVWTAIFSWVEQITEGERHQRINLDKIPSFFSRGGRNRAGAMKVLKRGLKHGMWLGFAALTGITFVGYFYGIRDLVSDALLWQLSLTAISWSVFFTLATYINAGWLREHVCIYMCPYARFQSAMFDKDTLIISYDKFRGERRGSRKRNISYKETGLGDCIDCTLCVQVCPTGIDIRDGLQYECIGCAHCIDACDSIMEKMDYPKGLISYTTEHKLAGGSWTWR
;
A
#
# COMPACT_ATOMS: atom_id res chain seq x y z
N MET A 1 -2.57 -19.81 -40.19
CA MET A 1 -1.73 -19.18 -39.17
C MET A 1 -1.21 -20.27 -38.26
N GLU A 2 0.00 -20.70 -38.53
CA GLU A 2 0.70 -21.75 -37.80
C GLU A 2 1.14 -21.21 -36.44
N ARG A 3 0.75 -21.90 -35.38
CA ARG A 3 1.16 -21.52 -34.02
C ARG A 3 2.62 -21.94 -33.83
N ILE A 4 3.50 -20.96 -33.62
CA ILE A 4 4.90 -21.22 -33.27
C ILE A 4 4.89 -21.96 -31.92
N PRO A 5 5.49 -23.17 -31.83
CA PRO A 5 5.60 -23.87 -30.56
C PRO A 5 6.57 -23.12 -29.66
N VAL A 6 6.09 -22.62 -28.51
CA VAL A 6 6.92 -22.04 -27.46
C VAL A 6 7.68 -23.19 -26.82
N GLN A 7 8.97 -23.35 -27.20
CA GLN A 7 9.86 -24.26 -26.52
C GLN A 7 10.15 -23.71 -25.11
N GLN A 8 9.66 -24.39 -24.08
CA GLN A 8 10.06 -24.12 -22.70
C GLN A 8 11.51 -24.55 -22.51
N ILE A 9 12.42 -23.59 -22.46
CA ILE A 9 13.81 -23.83 -22.03
C ILE A 9 13.77 -23.96 -20.52
N ILE A 10 13.77 -25.19 -20.03
CA ILE A 10 13.93 -25.49 -18.59
C ILE A 10 15.44 -25.52 -18.35
N PRO A 11 16.02 -24.60 -17.56
CA PRO A 11 17.41 -24.72 -17.13
C PRO A 11 17.54 -25.94 -16.20
N GLU A 12 18.58 -26.74 -16.37
CA GLU A 12 18.83 -27.97 -15.60
C GLU A 12 19.14 -27.73 -14.10
N ASP A 13 19.25 -26.50 -13.64
CA ASP A 13 19.45 -26.17 -12.23
C ASP A 13 18.12 -25.84 -11.53
N ALA A 14 17.73 -26.71 -10.65
CA ALA A 14 16.41 -26.93 -10.09
C ALA A 14 15.85 -25.84 -9.14
N ASP A 15 16.17 -24.55 -9.31
CA ASP A 15 15.55 -23.47 -8.49
C ASP A 15 15.03 -22.27 -9.28
N SER A 16 14.90 -22.38 -10.60
CA SER A 16 14.25 -21.35 -11.42
C SER A 16 12.74 -21.55 -11.42
N ARG A 17 12.03 -20.86 -10.54
CA ARG A 17 10.58 -20.75 -10.63
C ARG A 17 10.22 -20.08 -11.95
N VAL A 18 9.57 -20.82 -12.85
CA VAL A 18 9.02 -20.28 -14.09
C VAL A 18 7.93 -19.29 -13.74
N PHE A 19 8.23 -17.99 -13.80
CA PHE A 19 7.23 -16.95 -13.65
C PHE A 19 6.37 -16.89 -14.89
N ASN A 20 5.14 -17.33 -14.77
CA ASN A 20 4.15 -17.22 -15.83
C ASN A 20 3.64 -15.77 -15.84
N LEU A 21 4.24 -14.90 -16.65
CA LEU A 21 3.92 -13.46 -16.76
C LEU A 21 2.47 -13.18 -17.12
N TYR A 22 1.74 -14.17 -17.61
CA TYR A 22 0.35 -14.09 -18.05
C TYR A 22 -0.62 -14.82 -17.13
N GLU A 23 -0.16 -15.32 -15.99
CA GLU A 23 -1.07 -15.94 -15.01
C GLU A 23 -1.95 -14.87 -14.38
N LYS A 24 -3.27 -15.06 -14.49
CA LYS A 24 -4.23 -14.12 -13.93
C LYS A 24 -4.10 -14.12 -12.40
N LYS A 25 -3.54 -13.05 -11.87
CA LYS A 25 -3.38 -12.89 -10.42
C LYS A 25 -4.74 -12.91 -9.74
N GLU A 26 -4.91 -13.82 -8.79
CA GLU A 26 -6.16 -13.90 -8.02
C GLU A 26 -6.40 -12.63 -7.21
N LYS A 27 -7.68 -12.27 -7.03
CA LYS A 27 -8.06 -11.11 -6.21
C LYS A 27 -7.60 -11.30 -4.77
N ILE A 28 -6.79 -10.37 -4.30
CA ILE A 28 -6.27 -10.39 -2.93
C ILE A 28 -7.34 -9.87 -1.97
N TYR A 29 -7.73 -10.72 -1.00
CA TYR A 29 -8.64 -10.35 0.09
C TYR A 29 -7.82 -10.18 1.36
N ILE A 30 -7.47 -8.94 1.65
CA ILE A 30 -6.64 -8.60 2.83
C ILE A 30 -7.48 -8.81 4.09
N ARG A 31 -6.90 -9.51 5.08
CA ARG A 31 -7.46 -9.65 6.42
C ARG A 31 -7.01 -8.47 7.29
N SER A 32 -7.92 -7.92 8.09
CA SER A 32 -7.57 -6.92 9.10
C SER A 32 -6.69 -7.54 10.18
N MET A 33 -5.72 -6.78 10.65
CA MET A 33 -4.82 -7.19 11.74
C MET A 33 -4.54 -6.00 12.64
N GLU A 34 -4.51 -6.26 13.95
CA GLU A 34 -4.10 -5.29 14.96
C GLU A 34 -2.70 -5.65 15.46
N GLY A 35 -1.82 -4.66 15.59
CA GLY A 35 -0.47 -4.87 16.09
C GLY A 35 0.30 -3.58 16.23
N ILE A 36 1.57 -3.68 16.62
CA ILE A 36 2.44 -2.52 16.85
C ILE A 36 2.73 -1.81 15.52
N PHE A 37 3.05 -2.57 14.47
CA PHE A 37 3.39 -2.00 13.17
C PHE A 37 2.16 -1.41 12.47
N GLN A 38 0.99 -2.01 12.65
CA GLN A 38 -0.26 -1.42 12.17
C GLN A 38 -0.56 -0.08 12.86
N ARG A 39 -0.35 0.03 14.17
CA ARG A 39 -0.50 1.31 14.90
C ARG A 39 0.51 2.34 14.41
N LEU A 40 1.76 1.95 14.20
CA LEU A 40 2.81 2.84 13.68
C LEU A 40 2.42 3.42 12.31
N ARG A 41 1.88 2.58 11.41
CA ARG A 41 1.36 3.03 10.10
C ARG A 41 0.21 4.04 10.23
N LEU A 42 -0.67 3.85 11.19
CA LEU A 42 -1.74 4.82 11.46
C LEU A 42 -1.15 6.12 11.97
N TYR A 43 -0.21 6.08 12.92
CA TYR A 43 0.44 7.28 13.46
C TYR A 43 1.24 8.06 12.41
N THR A 44 1.81 7.40 11.40
CA THR A 44 2.51 8.08 10.30
C THR A 44 1.55 8.54 9.20
N GLY A 45 0.55 7.73 8.87
CA GLY A 45 -0.39 8.01 7.78
C GLY A 45 -1.39 9.12 8.10
N TRP A 46 -1.96 9.15 9.32
CA TRP A 46 -2.95 10.16 9.70
C TRP A 46 -2.44 11.61 9.68
N PRO A 47 -1.25 11.94 10.23
CA PRO A 47 -0.71 13.30 10.12
C PRO A 47 -0.47 13.75 8.68
N LEU A 48 0.03 12.85 7.83
CA LEU A 48 0.23 13.15 6.41
C LEU A 48 -1.10 13.44 5.71
N LEU A 49 -2.11 12.64 6.00
CA LEU A 49 -3.44 12.80 5.45
C LEU A 49 -4.11 14.10 5.92
N LEU A 50 -4.08 14.35 7.23
CA LEU A 50 -4.61 15.57 7.83
C LEU A 50 -3.86 16.81 7.28
N GLY A 51 -2.54 16.74 7.19
CA GLY A 51 -1.74 17.79 6.56
C GLY A 51 -2.19 18.06 5.13
N TYR A 52 -2.36 17.02 4.32
CA TYR A 52 -2.82 17.17 2.93
C TYR A 52 -4.18 17.86 2.83
N PHE A 53 -5.17 17.51 3.67
CA PHE A 53 -6.50 18.08 3.61
C PHE A 53 -6.63 19.44 4.31
N LEU A 54 -5.86 19.69 5.36
CA LEU A 54 -6.02 20.91 6.18
C LEU A 54 -5.12 22.06 5.72
N LEU A 55 -3.93 21.79 5.18
CA LEU A 55 -2.97 22.82 4.76
C LEU A 55 -3.57 23.87 3.82
N PRO A 56 -4.40 23.54 2.80
CA PRO A 56 -4.99 24.55 1.91
C PRO A 56 -5.95 25.52 2.62
N TRP A 57 -6.54 25.07 3.76
CA TRP A 57 -7.47 25.91 4.52
C TRP A 57 -6.80 26.90 5.47
N LEU A 58 -5.51 26.65 5.79
CA LEU A 58 -4.74 27.56 6.64
C LEU A 58 -4.41 28.84 5.87
N GLN A 59 -4.56 29.96 6.55
CA GLN A 59 -4.18 31.28 6.03
C GLN A 59 -3.06 31.89 6.86
N ILE A 60 -2.10 32.47 6.18
CA ILE A 60 -0.99 33.22 6.77
C ILE A 60 -0.98 34.58 6.06
N GLU A 61 -1.03 35.68 6.81
CA GLU A 61 -1.04 37.04 6.26
C GLU A 61 -2.12 37.28 5.20
N GLY A 62 -3.33 36.67 5.38
CA GLY A 62 -4.46 36.85 4.48
C GLY A 62 -4.41 36.02 3.18
N ARG A 63 -3.37 35.18 3.00
CA ARG A 63 -3.24 34.29 1.84
C ARG A 63 -3.19 32.83 2.28
N GLN A 64 -3.50 31.90 1.39
CA GLN A 64 -3.42 30.48 1.63
C GLN A 64 -1.97 30.07 1.98
N ALA A 65 -1.76 29.29 3.04
CA ALA A 65 -0.43 28.94 3.55
C ALA A 65 0.44 28.17 2.53
N VAL A 66 -0.18 27.32 1.71
CA VAL A 66 0.47 26.66 0.58
C VAL A 66 -0.38 26.90 -0.65
N PHE A 67 0.11 27.69 -1.58
CA PHE A 67 -0.61 28.10 -2.77
C PHE A 67 0.31 28.21 -3.98
N PHE A 68 -0.01 27.49 -5.04
CA PHE A 68 0.73 27.46 -6.29
C PHE A 68 -0.04 28.25 -7.37
N ASN A 69 0.14 29.54 -7.40
CA ASN A 69 -0.51 30.42 -8.37
C ASN A 69 0.20 30.33 -9.73
N LEU A 70 -0.31 29.47 -10.60
CA LEU A 70 0.27 29.26 -11.94
C LEU A 70 0.11 30.47 -12.86
N PRO A 71 -1.03 31.19 -12.91
CA PRO A 71 -1.18 32.37 -13.74
C PRO A 71 -0.20 33.50 -13.42
N GLU A 72 0.06 33.73 -12.15
CA GLU A 72 1.00 34.77 -11.69
C GLU A 72 2.42 34.23 -11.49
N GLN A 73 2.61 32.91 -11.67
CA GLN A 73 3.89 32.23 -11.49
C GLN A 73 4.49 32.42 -10.10
N GLN A 74 3.64 32.41 -9.06
CA GLN A 74 4.03 32.57 -7.67
C GLN A 74 3.77 31.28 -6.90
N PHE A 75 4.77 30.80 -6.18
CA PHE A 75 4.68 29.61 -5.34
C PHE A 75 4.83 30.03 -3.88
N ASN A 76 3.71 30.11 -3.18
CA ASN A 76 3.68 30.47 -1.77
C ASN A 76 3.75 29.23 -0.91
N ILE A 77 4.76 29.15 -0.03
CA ILE A 77 4.94 28.05 0.92
C ILE A 77 5.16 28.70 2.30
N PHE A 78 4.14 28.75 3.11
CA PHE A 78 4.08 29.43 4.40
C PHE A 78 4.46 30.92 4.26
N TRP A 79 5.62 31.32 4.76
CA TRP A 79 6.14 32.68 4.68
C TRP A 79 6.98 32.94 3.43
N LEU A 80 7.36 31.90 2.70
CA LEU A 80 8.24 31.99 1.55
C LEU A 80 7.42 32.12 0.27
N THR A 81 7.70 33.14 -0.55
CA THR A 81 7.17 33.29 -1.90
C THR A 81 8.31 33.06 -2.88
N LEU A 82 8.20 32.02 -3.69
CA LEU A 82 9.15 31.68 -4.75
C LEU A 82 8.64 32.19 -6.09
N TRP A 83 9.54 32.78 -6.85
CA TRP A 83 9.30 33.27 -8.20
C TRP A 83 10.00 32.37 -9.23
N PRO A 84 9.71 32.49 -10.55
CA PRO A 84 10.38 31.67 -11.57
C PRO A 84 11.91 31.75 -11.54
N GLN A 85 12.48 32.89 -11.16
CA GLN A 85 13.93 33.05 -11.01
C GLN A 85 14.53 32.20 -9.87
N ASP A 86 13.73 31.81 -8.89
CA ASP A 86 14.13 30.97 -7.76
C ASP A 86 14.06 29.46 -8.10
N PHE A 87 13.83 29.10 -9.36
CA PHE A 87 13.75 27.71 -9.83
C PHE A 87 14.98 26.87 -9.47
N VAL A 88 16.14 27.52 -9.33
CA VAL A 88 17.37 26.86 -8.88
C VAL A 88 17.21 26.31 -7.46
N LEU A 89 16.54 27.03 -6.56
CA LEU A 89 16.25 26.55 -5.19
C LEU A 89 15.33 25.33 -5.19
N LEU A 90 14.31 25.37 -6.04
CA LEU A 90 13.40 24.23 -6.24
C LEU A 90 14.17 23.00 -6.74
N MET A 91 15.03 23.18 -7.73
CA MET A 91 15.87 22.10 -8.28
C MET A 91 16.74 21.47 -7.20
N TRP A 92 17.44 22.29 -6.38
CA TRP A 92 18.25 21.79 -5.28
C TRP A 92 17.42 21.06 -4.22
N THR A 93 16.26 21.60 -3.86
CA THR A 93 15.37 20.97 -2.88
C THR A 93 14.89 19.60 -3.36
N LEU A 94 14.49 19.48 -4.64
CA LEU A 94 14.09 18.21 -5.24
C LEU A 94 15.27 17.22 -5.31
N ALA A 95 16.47 17.69 -5.66
CA ALA A 95 17.66 16.84 -5.69
C ALA A 95 18.00 16.31 -4.27
N ILE A 96 18.00 17.18 -3.27
CA ILE A 96 18.24 16.78 -1.87
C ILE A 96 17.16 15.78 -1.40
N ALA A 97 15.88 16.01 -1.71
CA ALA A 97 14.80 15.10 -1.37
C ALA A 97 14.97 13.73 -2.03
N ALA A 98 15.38 13.68 -3.31
CA ALA A 98 15.66 12.44 -4.01
C ALA A 98 16.84 11.68 -3.39
N PHE A 99 17.95 12.35 -3.13
CA PHE A 99 19.09 11.72 -2.46
C PHE A 99 18.77 11.27 -1.03
N ALA A 100 18.00 12.05 -0.27
CA ALA A 100 17.55 11.66 1.05
C ALA A 100 16.68 10.39 0.99
N LEU A 101 15.79 10.30 0.00
CA LEU A 101 14.94 9.12 -0.20
C LEU A 101 15.78 7.87 -0.54
N PHE A 102 16.80 8.02 -1.40
CA PHE A 102 17.74 6.93 -1.72
C PHE A 102 18.57 6.53 -0.50
N PHE A 103 19.04 7.50 0.28
CA PHE A 103 19.77 7.25 1.52
C PHE A 103 18.92 6.44 2.52
N VAL A 104 17.68 6.85 2.73
CA VAL A 104 16.72 6.11 3.57
C VAL A 104 16.54 4.68 3.07
N THR A 105 16.48 4.48 1.74
CA THR A 105 16.30 3.16 1.14
C THR A 105 17.47 2.23 1.36
N THR A 106 18.70 2.73 1.26
CA THR A 106 19.89 1.88 1.47
C THR A 106 20.04 1.43 2.91
N LEU A 107 19.56 2.21 3.89
CA LEU A 107 19.61 1.87 5.31
C LEU A 107 18.42 1.03 5.77
N TRP A 108 17.21 1.51 5.50
CA TRP A 108 15.96 0.95 6.04
C TRP A 108 15.10 0.25 4.99
N GLY A 109 15.63 0.00 3.82
CA GLY A 109 14.92 -0.70 2.76
C GLY A 109 13.62 0.02 2.36
N ARG A 110 12.50 -0.67 2.37
CA ARG A 110 11.19 -0.18 1.91
C ARG A 110 10.32 0.45 3.00
N VAL A 111 10.88 0.96 4.08
CA VAL A 111 10.12 1.60 5.15
C VAL A 111 9.27 2.76 4.63
N TRP A 112 9.80 3.60 3.73
CA TRP A 112 9.02 4.66 3.09
C TRP A 112 7.76 4.12 2.40
N CYS A 113 7.89 3.06 1.60
CA CYS A 113 6.76 2.45 0.88
C CYS A 113 5.71 1.87 1.83
N GLY A 114 6.13 1.30 2.96
CA GLY A 114 5.24 0.67 3.92
C GLY A 114 4.43 1.64 4.78
N TYR A 115 4.99 2.83 5.12
CA TYR A 115 4.44 3.69 6.16
C TYR A 115 3.98 5.07 5.68
N THR A 116 4.70 5.70 4.75
CA THR A 116 4.50 7.12 4.41
C THR A 116 4.12 7.35 2.94
N CYS A 117 4.35 6.37 2.07
CA CYS A 117 4.01 6.50 0.66
C CYS A 117 2.53 6.82 0.47
N PRO A 118 2.17 7.88 -0.29
CA PRO A 118 0.77 8.24 -0.55
C PRO A 118 -0.07 7.07 -1.08
N GLN A 119 0.44 6.31 -2.05
CA GLN A 119 -0.27 5.15 -2.59
C GLN A 119 -0.67 4.14 -1.49
N THR A 120 0.23 3.86 -0.55
CA THR A 120 -0.02 2.93 0.55
C THR A 120 -1.05 3.48 1.54
N VAL A 121 -0.99 4.78 1.87
CA VAL A 121 -1.94 5.45 2.78
C VAL A 121 -3.34 5.48 2.17
N TRP A 122 -3.48 5.92 0.90
CA TRP A 122 -4.79 5.95 0.22
C TRP A 122 -5.38 4.54 0.03
N THR A 123 -4.57 3.58 -0.40
CA THR A 123 -5.02 2.17 -0.52
C THR A 123 -5.48 1.60 0.82
N ALA A 124 -4.84 1.97 1.93
CA ALA A 124 -5.27 1.53 3.27
C ALA A 124 -6.67 2.06 3.62
N ILE A 125 -6.99 3.32 3.29
CA ILE A 125 -8.32 3.91 3.51
C ILE A 125 -9.36 3.21 2.64
N PHE A 126 -9.08 2.98 1.36
CA PHE A 126 -9.99 2.27 0.46
C PHE A 126 -10.25 0.83 0.94
N SER A 127 -9.22 0.15 1.45
CA SER A 127 -9.35 -1.18 2.05
C SER A 127 -10.17 -1.15 3.35
N TRP A 128 -10.02 -0.12 4.17
CA TRP A 128 -10.81 0.08 5.37
C TRP A 128 -12.30 0.31 5.04
N VAL A 129 -12.60 1.12 4.03
CA VAL A 129 -13.98 1.29 3.51
C VAL A 129 -14.56 -0.04 3.04
N GLU A 130 -13.77 -0.89 2.37
CA GLU A 130 -14.21 -2.24 1.99
C GLU A 130 -14.58 -3.10 3.21
N GLN A 131 -13.78 -3.03 4.26
CA GLN A 131 -14.05 -3.79 5.50
C GLN A 131 -15.34 -3.34 6.18
N ILE A 132 -15.62 -2.03 6.21
CA ILE A 132 -16.86 -1.50 6.79
C ILE A 132 -18.08 -1.88 5.97
N THR A 133 -18.00 -1.82 4.65
CA THR A 133 -19.16 -2.00 3.77
C THR A 133 -19.43 -3.47 3.44
N GLU A 134 -18.42 -4.23 3.08
CA GLU A 134 -18.52 -5.63 2.65
C GLU A 134 -18.21 -6.61 3.79
N GLY A 135 -17.51 -6.15 4.84
CA GLY A 135 -17.14 -6.94 6.01
C GLY A 135 -15.76 -7.59 5.92
N GLU A 136 -15.48 -8.51 6.85
CA GLU A 136 -14.21 -9.22 6.97
C GLU A 136 -13.90 -10.10 5.75
N ARG A 137 -12.63 -10.55 5.64
CA ARG A 137 -12.12 -11.34 4.52
C ARG A 137 -13.06 -12.49 4.09
N HIS A 138 -13.50 -13.31 5.05
CA HIS A 138 -14.37 -14.45 4.75
C HIS A 138 -15.75 -14.03 4.25
N GLN A 139 -16.31 -12.92 4.74
CA GLN A 139 -17.59 -12.37 4.29
C GLN A 139 -17.47 -11.83 2.88
N ARG A 140 -16.36 -11.19 2.52
CA ARG A 140 -16.11 -10.70 1.14
C ARG A 140 -15.97 -11.84 0.15
N ILE A 141 -15.25 -12.91 0.52
CA ILE A 141 -15.14 -14.12 -0.32
C ILE A 141 -16.52 -14.74 -0.55
N ASN A 142 -17.34 -14.86 0.51
CA ASN A 142 -18.69 -15.40 0.39
C ASN A 142 -19.60 -14.48 -0.42
N LEU A 143 -19.48 -13.16 -0.26
CA LEU A 143 -20.23 -12.18 -1.04
C LEU A 143 -19.94 -12.30 -2.55
N ASP A 144 -18.67 -12.56 -2.92
CA ASP A 144 -18.28 -12.72 -4.31
C ASP A 144 -18.86 -14.01 -4.94
N LYS A 145 -19.05 -15.07 -4.16
CA LYS A 145 -19.70 -16.32 -4.60
C LYS A 145 -21.19 -16.19 -4.86
N ILE A 146 -21.89 -15.19 -4.29
CA ILE A 146 -23.31 -14.96 -4.51
C ILE A 146 -23.50 -14.51 -5.97
N PRO A 147 -24.42 -15.17 -6.75
CA PRO A 147 -24.71 -14.77 -8.12
C PRO A 147 -25.23 -13.32 -8.17
N SER A 148 -24.99 -12.64 -9.29
CA SER A 148 -25.43 -11.25 -9.46
C SER A 148 -26.97 -11.18 -9.47
N PHE A 149 -27.53 -10.04 -9.02
CA PHE A 149 -28.95 -9.77 -9.00
C PHE A 149 -29.66 -9.97 -10.38
N PHE A 150 -28.88 -9.73 -11.46
CA PHE A 150 -29.36 -9.90 -12.85
C PHE A 150 -29.17 -11.31 -13.41
N SER A 151 -28.64 -12.27 -12.65
CA SER A 151 -28.51 -13.66 -13.11
C SER A 151 -29.86 -14.35 -13.13
N ARG A 152 -30.10 -15.18 -14.15
CA ARG A 152 -31.34 -15.95 -14.41
C ARG A 152 -31.79 -16.81 -13.22
N GLY A 153 -32.51 -16.26 -12.28
CA GLY A 153 -32.96 -17.03 -11.11
C GLY A 153 -33.79 -16.29 -10.09
N GLY A 154 -34.31 -15.13 -10.43
CA GLY A 154 -35.23 -14.39 -9.56
C GLY A 154 -34.56 -13.38 -8.64
N ARG A 155 -35.34 -12.41 -8.18
CA ARG A 155 -35.03 -11.33 -7.24
C ARG A 155 -34.60 -11.88 -5.87
N ASN A 156 -33.37 -12.39 -5.76
CA ASN A 156 -32.86 -12.90 -4.49
C ASN A 156 -32.43 -11.74 -3.57
N ARG A 157 -32.96 -11.70 -2.34
CA ARG A 157 -32.63 -10.74 -1.29
C ARG A 157 -31.11 -10.65 -1.05
N ALA A 158 -30.41 -11.79 -1.20
CA ALA A 158 -28.96 -11.84 -1.09
C ALA A 158 -28.24 -11.08 -2.23
N GLY A 159 -28.74 -11.19 -3.47
CA GLY A 159 -28.21 -10.43 -4.60
C GLY A 159 -28.45 -8.92 -4.48
N ALA A 160 -29.63 -8.51 -3.97
CA ALA A 160 -29.91 -7.10 -3.69
C ALA A 160 -28.97 -6.53 -2.62
N MET A 161 -28.72 -7.28 -1.54
CA MET A 161 -27.79 -6.88 -0.49
C MET A 161 -26.35 -6.75 -1.01
N LYS A 162 -25.92 -7.64 -1.93
CA LYS A 162 -24.63 -7.55 -2.61
C LYS A 162 -24.50 -6.26 -3.41
N VAL A 163 -25.52 -5.90 -4.19
CA VAL A 163 -25.54 -4.68 -4.99
C VAL A 163 -25.50 -3.44 -4.09
N LEU A 164 -26.29 -3.42 -3.00
CA LEU A 164 -26.31 -2.32 -2.04
C LEU A 164 -24.94 -2.13 -1.38
N LYS A 165 -24.32 -3.18 -0.85
CA LYS A 165 -23.00 -3.13 -0.21
C LYS A 165 -21.91 -2.63 -1.17
N ARG A 166 -21.93 -3.12 -2.42
CA ARG A 166 -21.00 -2.67 -3.45
C ARG A 166 -21.25 -1.23 -3.87
N GLY A 167 -22.51 -0.85 -4.03
CA GLY A 167 -22.88 0.53 -4.33
C GLY A 167 -22.39 1.49 -3.25
N LEU A 168 -22.61 1.15 -1.97
CA LEU A 168 -22.12 1.95 -0.83
C LEU A 168 -20.60 2.05 -0.83
N LYS A 169 -19.89 0.94 -1.06
CA LYS A 169 -18.42 0.92 -1.18
C LYS A 169 -17.94 1.90 -2.26
N HIS A 170 -18.46 1.76 -3.48
CA HIS A 170 -18.05 2.62 -4.61
C HIS A 170 -18.45 4.07 -4.39
N GLY A 171 -19.59 4.34 -3.75
CA GLY A 171 -20.02 5.68 -3.36
C GLY A 171 -19.03 6.33 -2.38
N MET A 172 -18.65 5.62 -1.31
CA MET A 172 -17.66 6.10 -0.35
C MET A 172 -16.27 6.29 -0.98
N TRP A 173 -15.83 5.36 -1.85
CA TRP A 173 -14.58 5.48 -2.58
C TRP A 173 -14.57 6.73 -3.49
N LEU A 174 -15.66 6.94 -4.24
CA LEU A 174 -15.80 8.10 -5.11
C LEU A 174 -15.84 9.39 -4.30
N GLY A 175 -16.55 9.43 -3.18
CA GLY A 175 -16.60 10.58 -2.28
C GLY A 175 -15.21 10.96 -1.75
N PHE A 176 -14.45 9.96 -1.27
CA PHE A 176 -13.09 10.21 -0.78
C PHE A 176 -12.12 10.60 -1.91
N ALA A 177 -12.26 9.97 -3.09
CA ALA A 177 -11.48 10.35 -4.27
C ALA A 177 -11.79 11.77 -4.73
N ALA A 178 -13.08 12.18 -4.72
CA ALA A 178 -13.50 13.53 -5.07
C ALA A 178 -12.94 14.57 -4.07
N LEU A 179 -13.01 14.26 -2.77
CA LEU A 179 -12.39 15.10 -1.75
C LEU A 179 -10.90 15.28 -1.99
N THR A 180 -10.19 14.19 -2.34
CA THR A 180 -8.76 14.23 -2.68
C THR A 180 -8.50 15.08 -3.92
N GLY A 181 -9.24 14.87 -5.00
CA GLY A 181 -9.07 15.62 -6.26
C GLY A 181 -9.37 17.11 -6.11
N ILE A 182 -10.45 17.47 -5.42
CA ILE A 182 -10.83 18.86 -5.14
C ILE A 182 -9.76 19.55 -4.27
N THR A 183 -9.27 18.87 -3.23
CA THR A 183 -8.21 19.40 -2.36
C THR A 183 -6.93 19.64 -3.16
N PHE A 184 -6.55 18.73 -4.05
CA PHE A 184 -5.38 18.89 -4.90
C PHE A 184 -5.50 20.12 -5.79
N VAL A 185 -6.63 20.29 -6.48
CA VAL A 185 -6.90 21.49 -7.30
C VAL A 185 -6.94 22.75 -6.45
N GLY A 186 -7.40 22.65 -5.21
CA GLY A 186 -7.42 23.75 -4.24
C GLY A 186 -6.03 24.32 -3.89
N TYR A 187 -4.95 23.53 -4.05
CA TYR A 187 -3.58 24.06 -3.91
C TYR A 187 -3.19 25.02 -5.04
N PHE A 188 -3.85 24.91 -6.21
CA PHE A 188 -3.53 25.70 -7.40
C PHE A 188 -4.56 26.81 -7.69
N TYR A 189 -5.82 26.60 -7.35
CA TYR A 189 -6.90 27.55 -7.60
C TYR A 189 -7.18 28.45 -6.39
N GLY A 190 -6.83 27.98 -5.19
CA GLY A 190 -7.29 28.54 -3.94
C GLY A 190 -8.53 27.77 -3.44
N ILE A 191 -8.39 27.05 -2.31
CA ILE A 191 -9.45 26.14 -1.86
C ILE A 191 -10.76 26.86 -1.54
N ARG A 192 -10.69 28.07 -0.99
CA ARG A 192 -11.88 28.86 -0.62
C ARG A 192 -12.60 29.37 -1.86
N ASP A 193 -11.85 29.89 -2.83
CA ASP A 193 -12.39 30.36 -4.09
C ASP A 193 -13.00 29.20 -4.89
N LEU A 194 -12.28 28.07 -4.93
CA LEU A 194 -12.78 26.84 -5.57
C LEU A 194 -14.11 26.38 -4.97
N VAL A 195 -14.24 26.39 -3.64
CA VAL A 195 -15.47 25.96 -2.97
C VAL A 195 -16.58 26.99 -3.15
N SER A 196 -16.28 28.31 -3.05
CA SER A 196 -17.27 29.36 -3.24
C SER A 196 -17.82 29.36 -4.68
N ASP A 197 -16.93 29.23 -5.68
CA ASP A 197 -17.33 29.17 -7.10
C ASP A 197 -18.11 27.90 -7.42
N ALA A 198 -17.79 26.79 -6.73
CA ALA A 198 -18.56 25.55 -6.84
C ALA A 198 -20.00 25.72 -6.31
N LEU A 199 -20.16 26.37 -5.16
CA LEU A 199 -21.49 26.64 -4.58
C LEU A 199 -22.32 27.61 -5.42
N LEU A 200 -21.67 28.57 -6.07
CA LEU A 200 -22.30 29.56 -6.95
C LEU A 200 -22.49 29.08 -8.41
N TRP A 201 -22.08 27.85 -8.71
CA TRP A 201 -22.09 27.28 -10.07
C TRP A 201 -21.28 28.11 -11.10
N GLN A 202 -20.21 28.76 -10.65
CA GLN A 202 -19.34 29.63 -11.45
C GLN A 202 -17.95 29.00 -11.70
N LEU A 203 -17.76 27.73 -11.42
CA LEU A 203 -16.49 27.05 -11.64
C LEU A 203 -16.03 27.12 -13.10
N SER A 204 -14.76 27.45 -13.29
CA SER A 204 -14.14 27.37 -14.62
C SER A 204 -14.11 25.92 -15.12
N LEU A 205 -14.28 25.74 -16.44
CA LEU A 205 -14.20 24.41 -17.06
C LEU A 205 -12.85 23.73 -16.78
N THR A 206 -11.77 24.50 -16.69
CA THR A 206 -10.43 24.01 -16.33
C THR A 206 -10.40 23.42 -14.93
N ALA A 207 -10.95 24.11 -13.92
CA ALA A 207 -11.00 23.63 -12.55
C ALA A 207 -11.83 22.34 -12.43
N ILE A 208 -12.98 22.28 -13.14
CA ILE A 208 -13.81 21.08 -13.19
C ILE A 208 -13.04 19.92 -13.82
N SER A 209 -12.42 20.13 -14.98
CA SER A 209 -11.69 19.08 -15.71
C SER A 209 -10.56 18.48 -14.87
N TRP A 210 -9.76 19.31 -14.22
CA TRP A 210 -8.69 18.84 -13.33
C TRP A 210 -9.21 18.14 -12.08
N SER A 211 -10.29 18.66 -11.47
CA SER A 211 -10.91 18.00 -10.31
C SER A 211 -11.44 16.61 -10.67
N VAL A 212 -12.10 16.46 -11.81
CA VAL A 212 -12.58 15.16 -12.31
C VAL A 212 -11.40 14.24 -12.62
N PHE A 213 -10.36 14.75 -13.29
CA PHE A 213 -9.17 13.96 -13.61
C PHE A 213 -8.50 13.39 -12.37
N PHE A 214 -8.22 14.21 -11.35
CA PHE A 214 -7.58 13.73 -10.11
C PHE A 214 -8.50 12.84 -9.26
N THR A 215 -9.80 13.08 -9.30
CA THR A 215 -10.81 12.19 -8.71
C THR A 215 -10.74 10.80 -9.33
N LEU A 216 -10.80 10.71 -10.66
CA LEU A 216 -10.73 9.43 -11.38
C LEU A 216 -9.38 8.75 -11.20
N ALA A 217 -8.29 9.50 -11.25
CA ALA A 217 -6.95 8.98 -11.01
C ALA A 217 -6.83 8.36 -9.61
N THR A 218 -7.29 9.05 -8.57
CA THR A 218 -7.29 8.54 -7.19
C THR A 218 -8.18 7.30 -7.05
N TYR A 219 -9.39 7.35 -7.61
CA TYR A 219 -10.33 6.24 -7.57
C TYR A 219 -9.78 4.98 -8.24
N ILE A 220 -9.15 5.11 -9.39
CA ILE A 220 -8.55 3.99 -10.14
C ILE A 220 -7.30 3.48 -9.41
N ASN A 221 -6.38 4.37 -9.03
CA ASN A 221 -5.12 3.97 -8.40
C ASN A 221 -5.32 3.32 -7.03
N ALA A 222 -6.11 3.89 -6.14
CA ALA A 222 -6.31 3.38 -4.79
C ALA A 222 -7.39 2.29 -4.70
N GLY A 223 -8.40 2.32 -5.57
CA GLY A 223 -9.51 1.37 -5.57
C GLY A 223 -9.26 0.11 -6.38
N TRP A 224 -8.74 0.24 -7.60
CA TRP A 224 -8.63 -0.85 -8.56
C TRP A 224 -7.20 -1.36 -8.75
N LEU A 225 -6.25 -0.46 -8.98
CA LEU A 225 -4.86 -0.84 -9.28
C LEU A 225 -4.09 -1.22 -8.02
N ARG A 226 -4.31 -0.54 -6.90
CA ARG A 226 -3.72 -0.87 -5.57
C ARG A 226 -2.25 -1.30 -5.66
N GLU A 227 -2.00 -2.58 -5.40
CA GLU A 227 -0.68 -3.21 -5.43
C GLU A 227 -0.03 -3.19 -6.82
N HIS A 228 -0.82 -3.20 -7.89
CA HIS A 228 -0.30 -3.14 -9.27
C HIS A 228 0.46 -1.83 -9.54
N VAL A 229 0.06 -0.71 -8.90
CA VAL A 229 0.80 0.54 -8.98
C VAL A 229 2.21 0.36 -8.45
N CYS A 230 2.37 -0.29 -7.29
CA CYS A 230 3.67 -0.52 -6.67
C CYS A 230 4.53 -1.53 -7.44
N ILE A 231 3.91 -2.57 -8.02
CA ILE A 231 4.61 -3.66 -8.70
C ILE A 231 5.02 -3.29 -10.12
N TYR A 232 4.12 -2.64 -10.88
CA TYR A 232 4.30 -2.47 -12.32
C TYR A 232 4.52 -1.01 -12.76
N MET A 233 3.93 -0.03 -12.06
CA MET A 233 3.92 1.36 -12.51
C MET A 233 4.95 2.23 -11.79
N CYS A 234 5.29 1.93 -10.53
CA CYS A 234 6.18 2.77 -9.74
C CYS A 234 7.66 2.53 -10.12
N PRO A 235 8.35 3.50 -10.73
CA PRO A 235 9.76 3.35 -11.10
C PRO A 235 10.63 3.23 -9.85
N TYR A 236 10.28 3.93 -8.78
CA TYR A 236 11.01 3.91 -7.52
C TYR A 236 11.11 2.50 -6.91
N ALA A 237 10.05 1.70 -6.97
CA ALA A 237 10.06 0.33 -6.46
C ALA A 237 11.10 -0.56 -7.17
N ARG A 238 11.34 -0.32 -8.46
CA ARG A 238 12.37 -1.02 -9.26
C ARG A 238 13.78 -0.56 -8.91
N PHE A 239 13.99 0.74 -8.78
CA PHE A 239 15.29 1.29 -8.33
C PHE A 239 15.64 0.82 -6.93
N GLN A 240 14.67 0.80 -6.01
CA GLN A 240 14.88 0.28 -4.66
C GLN A 240 15.43 -1.14 -4.63
N SER A 241 14.86 -2.03 -5.42
CA SER A 241 15.29 -3.44 -5.42
C SER A 241 16.73 -3.63 -5.89
N ALA A 242 17.22 -2.75 -6.77
CA ALA A 242 18.62 -2.74 -7.23
C ALA A 242 19.59 -2.13 -6.18
N MET A 243 19.07 -1.37 -5.21
CA MET A 243 19.88 -0.73 -4.17
C MET A 243 20.01 -1.57 -2.89
N PHE A 244 19.29 -2.69 -2.80
CA PHE A 244 19.39 -3.58 -1.66
C PHE A 244 20.72 -4.32 -1.65
N ASP A 245 21.34 -4.36 -0.50
CA ASP A 245 22.51 -5.16 -0.22
C ASP A 245 22.28 -6.05 1.03
N LYS A 246 23.30 -6.81 1.41
CA LYS A 246 23.20 -7.76 2.53
C LYS A 246 22.96 -7.11 3.89
N ASP A 247 23.25 -5.81 4.02
CA ASP A 247 23.10 -5.03 5.25
C ASP A 247 21.84 -4.15 5.25
N THR A 248 21.10 -4.09 4.14
CA THR A 248 19.83 -3.36 4.07
C THR A 248 18.77 -4.06 4.92
N LEU A 249 17.98 -3.26 5.67
CA LEU A 249 16.90 -3.77 6.51
C LEU A 249 15.74 -4.31 5.67
N ILE A 250 15.44 -5.59 5.85
CA ILE A 250 14.37 -6.31 5.16
C ILE A 250 13.44 -7.00 6.15
N ILE A 251 12.23 -7.34 5.73
CA ILE A 251 11.38 -8.28 6.48
C ILE A 251 11.68 -9.68 5.98
N SER A 252 12.01 -10.57 6.89
CA SER A 252 12.30 -11.95 6.57
C SER A 252 11.72 -12.93 7.57
N TYR A 253 11.45 -14.13 7.10
CA TYR A 253 11.07 -15.30 7.87
C TYR A 253 12.32 -16.11 8.25
N ASP A 254 12.45 -16.45 9.51
CA ASP A 254 13.55 -17.27 10.01
C ASP A 254 13.30 -18.75 9.64
N LYS A 255 13.93 -19.21 8.56
CA LYS A 255 13.82 -20.60 8.10
C LYS A 255 14.43 -21.59 9.08
N PHE A 256 15.52 -21.25 9.77
CA PHE A 256 16.18 -22.15 10.70
C PHE A 256 15.31 -22.50 11.90
N ARG A 257 14.56 -21.51 12.38
CA ARG A 257 13.64 -21.65 13.49
C ARG A 257 12.27 -22.20 13.05
N GLY A 258 11.79 -21.81 11.88
CA GLY A 258 10.41 -22.06 11.44
C GLY A 258 10.18 -23.33 10.65
N GLU A 259 11.22 -23.90 10.03
CA GLU A 259 11.11 -25.15 9.26
C GLU A 259 11.42 -26.38 10.17
N ARG A 260 10.77 -27.51 10.00
CA ARG A 260 9.72 -27.89 9.06
C ARG A 260 8.36 -27.40 9.56
N ARG A 261 7.59 -26.76 8.65
CA ARG A 261 6.24 -26.27 8.92
C ARG A 261 5.26 -27.41 9.15
N GLY A 262 4.34 -27.25 10.08
CA GLY A 262 3.29 -28.26 10.30
C GLY A 262 2.20 -27.79 11.24
N SER A 263 0.94 -28.09 10.87
CA SER A 263 -0.23 -27.81 11.69
C SER A 263 -0.22 -28.65 12.97
N ARG A 264 -0.45 -28.02 14.13
CA ARG A 264 -0.48 -28.71 15.43
C ARG A 264 -1.36 -27.99 16.44
N LYS A 265 -1.76 -28.74 17.47
CA LYS A 265 -2.49 -28.19 18.62
C LYS A 265 -1.52 -27.56 19.61
N ARG A 266 -1.99 -26.56 20.38
CA ARG A 266 -1.20 -25.85 21.40
C ARG A 266 -0.52 -26.80 22.44
N ASN A 267 -1.18 -27.91 22.77
CA ASN A 267 -0.71 -28.85 23.82
C ASN A 267 0.38 -29.83 23.36
N ILE A 268 0.81 -29.77 22.11
CA ILE A 268 1.84 -30.66 21.58
C ILE A 268 3.15 -29.88 21.48
N SER A 269 4.20 -30.36 22.18
CA SER A 269 5.52 -29.76 22.10
C SER A 269 6.11 -29.95 20.69
N TYR A 270 6.52 -28.86 20.07
CA TYR A 270 7.13 -28.90 18.75
C TYR A 270 8.48 -29.59 18.72
N LYS A 271 9.20 -29.59 19.87
CA LYS A 271 10.49 -30.25 20.03
C LYS A 271 10.39 -31.78 19.94
N GLU A 272 9.26 -32.36 20.38
CA GLU A 272 9.00 -33.77 20.32
C GLU A 272 8.61 -34.28 18.94
N THR A 273 8.02 -33.39 18.12
CA THR A 273 7.55 -33.72 16.76
C THR A 273 8.58 -33.44 15.66
N GLY A 274 9.74 -32.88 16.00
CA GLY A 274 10.76 -32.47 15.02
C GLY A 274 10.31 -31.36 14.05
N LEU A 275 9.24 -30.63 14.41
CA LEU A 275 8.72 -29.50 13.63
C LEU A 275 9.34 -28.21 14.14
N GLY A 276 9.42 -27.19 13.24
CA GLY A 276 9.82 -25.83 13.58
C GLY A 276 8.69 -25.03 14.24
N ASP A 277 8.92 -23.78 14.59
CA ASP A 277 7.94 -22.92 15.26
C ASP A 277 6.75 -22.53 14.36
N CYS A 278 6.88 -22.62 13.03
CA CYS A 278 5.80 -22.28 12.10
C CYS A 278 4.71 -23.38 12.10
N ILE A 279 3.47 -22.98 12.45
CA ILE A 279 2.30 -23.89 12.44
C ILE A 279 1.54 -23.92 11.12
N ASP A 280 2.09 -23.34 10.07
CA ASP A 280 1.51 -23.26 8.72
C ASP A 280 0.08 -22.65 8.66
N CYS A 281 -0.20 -21.66 9.48
CA CYS A 281 -1.53 -21.02 9.55
C CYS A 281 -1.83 -20.09 8.38
N THR A 282 -0.86 -19.78 7.52
CA THR A 282 -0.96 -18.86 6.36
C THR A 282 -1.44 -17.44 6.67
N LEU A 283 -1.51 -17.04 7.95
CA LEU A 283 -2.02 -15.75 8.35
C LEU A 283 -1.14 -14.60 7.80
N CYS A 284 0.18 -14.77 7.79
CA CYS A 284 1.15 -13.83 7.23
C CYS A 284 0.86 -13.52 5.75
N VAL A 285 0.41 -14.50 4.97
CA VAL A 285 0.01 -14.33 3.56
C VAL A 285 -1.34 -13.60 3.46
N GLN A 286 -2.32 -13.95 4.34
CA GLN A 286 -3.66 -13.37 4.31
C GLN A 286 -3.70 -11.89 4.68
N VAL A 287 -2.76 -11.40 5.49
CA VAL A 287 -2.65 -9.98 5.86
C VAL A 287 -1.80 -9.17 4.89
N CYS A 288 -1.09 -9.83 3.98
CA CYS A 288 -0.20 -9.16 3.05
C CYS A 288 -0.99 -8.36 2.00
N PRO A 289 -0.78 -7.04 1.88
CA PRO A 289 -1.48 -6.22 0.90
C PRO A 289 -1.07 -6.52 -0.55
N THR A 290 0.12 -7.06 -0.77
CA THR A 290 0.62 -7.47 -2.09
C THR A 290 0.42 -8.96 -2.37
N GLY A 291 -0.08 -9.72 -1.38
CA GLY A 291 -0.42 -11.14 -1.52
C GLY A 291 0.77 -12.09 -1.63
N ILE A 292 1.96 -11.67 -1.21
CA ILE A 292 3.15 -12.52 -1.23
C ILE A 292 3.18 -13.51 -0.07
N ASP A 293 3.88 -14.62 -0.24
CA ASP A 293 4.26 -15.50 0.86
C ASP A 293 5.67 -15.17 1.35
N ILE A 294 5.76 -14.46 2.46
CA ILE A 294 7.05 -14.04 3.05
C ILE A 294 7.93 -15.24 3.47
N ARG A 295 7.35 -16.42 3.64
CA ARG A 295 8.06 -17.63 4.03
C ARG A 295 8.95 -18.17 2.91
N ASP A 296 8.67 -17.78 1.68
CA ASP A 296 9.48 -18.11 0.51
C ASP A 296 10.73 -17.21 0.35
N GLY A 297 10.94 -16.31 1.30
CA GLY A 297 12.07 -15.40 1.34
C GLY A 297 11.75 -13.99 0.82
N LEU A 298 12.79 -13.19 0.57
CA LEU A 298 12.65 -11.84 0.06
C LEU A 298 12.05 -11.84 -1.34
N GLN A 299 10.99 -11.07 -1.54
CA GLN A 299 10.30 -10.92 -2.82
C GLN A 299 10.25 -9.45 -3.21
N TYR A 300 10.36 -9.19 -4.50
CA TYR A 300 10.33 -7.85 -5.09
C TYR A 300 9.06 -7.07 -4.74
N GLU A 301 7.92 -7.75 -4.61
CA GLU A 301 6.62 -7.15 -4.31
C GLU A 301 6.45 -6.74 -2.85
N CYS A 302 7.37 -7.12 -1.95
CA CYS A 302 7.30 -6.74 -0.54
C CYS A 302 7.45 -5.23 -0.39
N ILE A 303 6.45 -4.55 0.18
CA ILE A 303 6.49 -3.11 0.47
C ILE A 303 7.03 -2.75 1.86
N GLY A 304 7.49 -3.72 2.63
CA GLY A 304 8.06 -3.47 3.96
C GLY A 304 7.05 -3.00 5.02
N CYS A 305 5.78 -3.35 4.90
CA CYS A 305 4.70 -2.84 5.76
C CYS A 305 4.58 -3.52 7.14
N ALA A 306 5.28 -4.63 7.37
CA ALA A 306 5.34 -5.40 8.62
C ALA A 306 4.01 -6.01 9.13
N HIS A 307 2.93 -6.03 8.36
CA HIS A 307 1.69 -6.72 8.77
C HIS A 307 1.89 -8.20 9.05
N CYS A 308 2.79 -8.85 8.30
CA CYS A 308 3.13 -10.25 8.51
C CYS A 308 3.83 -10.49 9.86
N ILE A 309 4.59 -9.51 10.37
CA ILE A 309 5.21 -9.56 11.71
C ILE A 309 4.11 -9.54 12.77
N ASP A 310 3.22 -8.53 12.76
CA ASP A 310 2.10 -8.42 13.71
C ASP A 310 1.23 -9.68 13.69
N ALA A 311 0.93 -10.21 12.51
CA ALA A 311 0.14 -11.41 12.34
C ALA A 311 0.83 -12.66 12.92
N CYS A 312 2.11 -12.84 12.62
CA CYS A 312 2.88 -13.97 13.13
C CYS A 312 3.04 -13.91 14.64
N ASP A 313 3.42 -12.76 15.18
CA ASP A 313 3.61 -12.56 16.62
C ASP A 313 2.31 -12.81 17.40
N SER A 314 1.15 -12.46 16.86
CA SER A 314 -0.15 -12.76 17.48
C SER A 314 -0.42 -14.28 17.59
N ILE A 315 0.08 -15.05 16.62
CA ILE A 315 -0.03 -16.52 16.64
C ILE A 315 1.01 -17.14 17.56
N MET A 316 2.24 -16.63 17.53
CA MET A 316 3.30 -17.09 18.44
C MET A 316 2.88 -16.91 19.91
N GLU A 317 2.28 -15.76 20.23
CA GLU A 317 1.74 -15.52 21.58
C GLU A 317 0.62 -16.48 21.96
N LYS A 318 -0.32 -16.79 21.04
CA LYS A 318 -1.38 -17.79 21.27
C LYS A 318 -0.85 -19.20 21.47
N MET A 319 0.25 -19.53 20.82
CA MET A 319 0.90 -20.84 20.91
C MET A 319 1.89 -20.94 22.07
N ASP A 320 2.16 -19.82 22.77
CA ASP A 320 3.18 -19.72 23.82
C ASP A 320 4.60 -19.95 23.30
N TYR A 321 4.86 -19.44 22.07
CA TYR A 321 6.15 -19.49 21.41
C TYR A 321 6.82 -18.12 21.42
N PRO A 322 8.17 -18.06 21.38
CA PRO A 322 8.88 -16.79 21.32
C PRO A 322 8.52 -16.02 20.03
N LYS A 323 8.25 -14.72 20.16
CA LYS A 323 7.99 -13.80 19.04
C LYS A 323 9.19 -13.68 18.10
N GLY A 324 8.97 -13.02 16.96
CA GLY A 324 10.05 -12.67 16.02
C GLY A 324 10.40 -13.77 15.02
N LEU A 325 9.50 -14.73 14.77
CA LEU A 325 9.67 -15.71 13.69
C LEU A 325 9.69 -15.03 12.30
N ILE A 326 8.90 -13.96 12.14
CA ILE A 326 9.02 -12.99 11.06
C ILE A 326 9.45 -11.68 11.70
N SER A 327 10.53 -11.07 11.22
CA SER A 327 11.08 -9.86 11.83
C SER A 327 11.79 -8.98 10.81
N TYR A 328 12.05 -7.73 11.20
CA TYR A 328 13.01 -6.90 10.50
C TYR A 328 14.43 -7.42 10.78
N THR A 329 15.16 -7.69 9.74
CA THR A 329 16.53 -8.22 9.81
C THR A 329 17.32 -7.84 8.57
N THR A 330 18.58 -8.25 8.50
CA THR A 330 19.43 -8.12 7.31
C THR A 330 19.82 -9.51 6.81
N GLU A 331 20.14 -9.66 5.53
CA GLU A 331 20.62 -10.94 5.00
C GLU A 331 21.91 -11.39 5.69
N HIS A 332 22.78 -10.43 6.03
CA HIS A 332 24.01 -10.69 6.77
C HIS A 332 23.72 -11.33 8.15
N LYS A 333 22.72 -10.81 8.88
CA LYS A 333 22.30 -11.40 10.18
C LYS A 333 21.70 -12.79 10.02
N LEU A 334 20.92 -13.01 8.97
CA LEU A 334 20.36 -14.35 8.67
C LEU A 334 21.46 -15.37 8.34
N ALA A 335 22.56 -14.93 7.76
CA ALA A 335 23.74 -15.77 7.48
C ALA A 335 24.64 -16.00 8.71
N GLY A 336 24.24 -15.55 9.92
CA GLY A 336 24.99 -15.72 11.18
C GLY A 336 25.98 -14.60 11.49
N GLY A 337 25.99 -13.50 10.74
CA GLY A 337 26.79 -12.30 11.01
C GLY A 337 26.20 -11.42 12.11
N SER A 338 26.99 -10.48 12.63
CA SER A 338 26.49 -9.43 13.53
C SER A 338 25.89 -8.28 12.75
N TRP A 339 24.83 -7.65 13.31
CA TRP A 339 24.29 -6.44 12.71
C TRP A 339 25.28 -5.27 12.92
N THR A 340 25.76 -4.72 11.81
CA THR A 340 26.63 -3.53 11.83
C THR A 340 25.81 -2.35 11.32
N TRP A 341 25.78 -1.25 12.10
CA TRP A 341 25.29 0.03 11.61
C TRP A 341 26.28 0.58 10.58
N ARG A 342 25.78 1.02 9.46
CA ARG A 342 26.57 1.78 8.46
C ARG A 342 26.63 3.23 8.82
#